data_4e624e365d94738ee6efff5385866507
#
_entry.id   4e624e365d94738ee6efff5385866507
#
_cell.length_a   1.000
_cell.length_b   1.000
_cell.length_c   1.000
_cell.angle_alpha   90.00
_cell.angle_beta   90.00
_cell.angle_gamma   90.00
#
_symmetry.space_group_name_H-M   'P 1'
#
loop_
_entity.id
_entity.type
_entity.pdbx_description
1 polymer ?
#
loop_
_entity_poly.entity_id
_entity_poly.type
_entity_poly.pdbx_seq_one_letter_code
_entity_poly.pdbx_strand_id
1 'polypeptide(L)'
;VRARTMLAGLAAVVMAVGGAVAASPASAAPTTTLIEDTAQGTGIGQVAFSSGWGACSGNCGVASDNSFRWTSTPGATATIRFTGSQITLYGMKEPWANIATVAIDGGAATDVDFYAATATTETVDVYNSPALAQGTHTLVLTMTSRRNPASGGGSAITFDSAVVTGDDTPENRSGLPWSDGGYFSHSGTEAEEFQQWRGRPVDNIVAFTDRRNWYAQLNTWWAGTVPSTFEPETDDFILSVPLWTDDNDNGTDDQWRQLATSIADVDPDGYVRLGWEMNCCFSHARDVASWRAQYSRAVDLIRGAAPGLKIVFNPNEGVSNNNTIADPRTLFVDGKADVIAIDSYDWWEPFTSDANANNHFTKTYGWNFWYDFARSKGLPFALAEFGVISQNTSANHSGGDNPKFFTYVYDWLSAKEAANPGSIEFVSYFNDSEVDGWKSNLYPTTPNPNSGVRYKQVLDAAAQ
;
A
#
# COMPACT_ATOMS: atom_id res chain seq x y z
N VAL A 1 1.05 93.29 8.56
CA VAL A 1 1.40 92.25 9.46
C VAL A 1 1.36 90.96 8.63
N ARG A 2 2.53 90.33 8.42
CA ARG A 2 2.74 89.24 7.45
C ARG A 2 2.46 87.89 8.14
N ALA A 3 1.61 87.08 7.54
CA ALA A 3 1.42 85.67 7.89
C ALA A 3 2.53 84.84 7.23
N ARG A 4 3.16 83.92 8.00
CA ARG A 4 4.09 82.91 7.51
C ARG A 4 3.35 81.59 7.46
N THR A 5 3.23 81.01 6.27
CA THR A 5 2.74 79.69 6.00
C THR A 5 3.82 78.67 6.30
N MET A 6 3.54 77.71 7.21
CA MET A 6 4.38 76.52 7.39
C MET A 6 3.82 75.37 6.51
N LEU A 7 4.65 74.92 5.58
CA LEU A 7 4.43 73.66 4.86
C LEU A 7 4.84 72.49 5.80
N ALA A 8 3.87 71.59 6.09
CA ALA A 8 4.17 70.30 6.72
C ALA A 8 4.39 69.28 5.59
N GLY A 9 5.60 68.77 5.51
CA GLY A 9 5.91 67.67 4.57
C GLY A 9 5.42 66.34 5.11
N LEU A 10 4.60 65.69 4.37
CA LEU A 10 4.16 64.28 4.62
C LEU A 10 5.24 63.36 4.02
N ALA A 11 6.03 62.70 4.88
CA ALA A 11 6.90 61.62 4.46
C ALA A 11 6.08 60.32 4.37
N ALA A 12 5.86 59.84 3.16
CA ALA A 12 5.28 58.52 2.90
C ALA A 12 6.33 57.46 3.15
N VAL A 13 6.14 56.65 4.21
CA VAL A 13 6.91 55.44 4.44
C VAL A 13 6.33 54.34 3.52
N VAL A 14 7.04 54.01 2.46
CA VAL A 14 6.75 52.81 1.63
C VAL A 14 7.35 51.62 2.37
N MET A 15 6.50 50.83 3.07
CA MET A 15 6.87 49.51 3.50
C MET A 15 6.92 48.56 2.28
N ALA A 16 8.12 48.21 1.85
CA ALA A 16 8.33 47.11 0.94
C ALA A 16 8.06 45.80 1.70
N VAL A 17 6.88 45.19 1.45
CA VAL A 17 6.63 43.82 1.84
C VAL A 17 7.46 42.94 0.92
N GLY A 18 8.63 42.56 1.36
CA GLY A 18 9.45 41.53 0.73
C GLY A 18 8.77 40.17 0.98
N GLY A 19 7.93 39.71 0.05
CA GLY A 19 7.50 38.35 0.01
C GLY A 19 8.73 37.47 -0.24
N ALA A 20 9.16 36.73 0.77
CA ALA A 20 10.08 35.62 0.57
C ALA A 20 9.32 34.57 -0.27
N VAL A 21 9.63 34.49 -1.56
CA VAL A 21 9.26 33.35 -2.40
C VAL A 21 10.05 32.19 -1.81
N ALA A 22 9.36 31.31 -1.08
CA ALA A 22 9.95 30.04 -0.68
C ALA A 22 10.36 29.33 -1.98
N ALA A 23 11.65 29.09 -2.14
CA ALA A 23 12.13 28.24 -3.24
C ALA A 23 11.48 26.87 -3.04
N SER A 24 10.75 26.41 -4.04
CA SER A 24 10.29 25.03 -4.10
C SER A 24 11.51 24.14 -3.86
N PRO A 25 11.43 23.09 -3.02
CA PRO A 25 12.52 22.14 -2.87
C PRO A 25 12.88 21.62 -4.28
N ALA A 26 14.17 21.58 -4.58
CA ALA A 26 14.64 21.01 -5.83
C ALA A 26 14.14 19.55 -5.85
N SER A 27 13.41 19.15 -6.91
CA SER A 27 13.05 17.76 -7.14
C SER A 27 14.33 16.92 -7.06
N ALA A 28 14.33 15.86 -6.28
CA ALA A 28 15.43 14.90 -6.24
C ALA A 28 15.67 14.39 -7.67
N ALA A 29 16.91 14.10 -8.02
CA ALA A 29 17.20 13.51 -9.33
C ALA A 29 16.57 12.11 -9.37
N PRO A 30 15.92 11.70 -10.49
CA PRO A 30 15.32 10.38 -10.58
C PRO A 30 16.40 9.30 -10.37
N THR A 31 16.08 8.33 -9.50
CA THR A 31 16.92 7.14 -9.33
C THR A 31 16.63 6.09 -10.36
N THR A 32 17.61 5.21 -10.57
CA THR A 32 17.45 4.06 -11.45
C THR A 32 17.76 2.77 -10.70
N THR A 33 16.85 1.81 -10.77
CA THR A 33 17.03 0.46 -10.23
C THR A 33 17.18 -0.53 -11.39
N LEU A 34 18.22 -1.35 -11.34
CA LEU A 34 18.46 -2.40 -12.33
C LEU A 34 17.85 -3.72 -11.84
N ILE A 35 17.08 -4.38 -12.70
CA ILE A 35 16.50 -5.71 -12.48
C ILE A 35 17.11 -6.65 -13.51
N GLU A 36 17.98 -7.54 -13.07
CA GLU A 36 18.64 -8.52 -13.92
C GLU A 36 17.75 -9.75 -14.20
N ASP A 37 18.05 -10.50 -15.27
CA ASP A 37 17.37 -11.77 -15.57
C ASP A 37 17.58 -12.84 -14.48
N THR A 38 18.58 -12.66 -13.65
CA THR A 38 18.91 -13.51 -12.49
C THR A 38 18.08 -13.17 -11.25
N ALA A 39 17.47 -11.99 -11.17
CA ALA A 39 16.60 -11.56 -10.08
C ALA A 39 15.22 -12.22 -10.15
N GLN A 40 15.18 -13.56 -10.09
CA GLN A 40 13.96 -14.33 -10.31
C GLN A 40 13.05 -14.36 -9.08
N GLY A 41 11.75 -14.19 -9.32
CA GLY A 41 10.71 -14.25 -8.31
C GLY A 41 9.46 -13.47 -8.71
N THR A 42 8.53 -13.33 -7.78
CA THR A 42 7.26 -12.60 -7.98
C THR A 42 7.16 -11.31 -7.16
N GLY A 43 8.23 -10.99 -6.41
CA GLY A 43 8.32 -9.75 -5.61
C GLY A 43 8.66 -8.53 -6.46
N ILE A 44 8.63 -7.36 -5.84
CA ILE A 44 9.09 -6.10 -6.46
C ILE A 44 10.59 -6.20 -6.75
N GLY A 45 11.02 -5.66 -7.89
CA GLY A 45 12.40 -5.78 -8.34
C GLY A 45 12.78 -7.18 -8.82
N GLN A 46 11.79 -8.04 -9.11
CA GLN A 46 12.02 -9.41 -9.58
C GLN A 46 11.27 -9.70 -10.88
N VAL A 47 11.76 -10.72 -11.60
CA VAL A 47 11.16 -11.22 -12.84
C VAL A 47 10.74 -12.68 -12.70
N ALA A 48 9.49 -12.97 -13.02
CA ALA A 48 8.94 -14.32 -13.08
C ALA A 48 8.84 -14.79 -14.53
N PHE A 49 9.56 -15.84 -14.89
CA PHE A 49 9.48 -16.47 -16.21
C PHE A 49 8.51 -17.64 -16.20
N SER A 50 7.58 -17.67 -17.16
CA SER A 50 6.77 -18.86 -17.40
C SER A 50 7.61 -20.01 -17.98
N SER A 51 7.02 -21.20 -18.14
CA SER A 51 7.68 -22.29 -18.87
C SER A 51 8.02 -21.87 -20.31
N GLY A 52 9.12 -22.42 -20.87
CA GLY A 52 9.54 -22.16 -22.24
C GLY A 52 10.65 -21.11 -22.38
N TRP A 53 11.14 -20.54 -21.30
CA TRP A 53 12.34 -19.69 -21.30
C TRP A 53 13.59 -20.53 -21.08
N GLY A 54 14.60 -20.33 -21.92
CA GLY A 54 15.95 -20.83 -21.74
C GLY A 54 16.85 -19.76 -21.09
N ALA A 55 18.00 -20.19 -20.58
CA ALA A 55 19.00 -19.28 -20.00
C ALA A 55 20.32 -19.41 -20.76
N CYS A 56 20.97 -18.29 -21.02
CA CYS A 56 22.42 -18.24 -21.22
C CYS A 56 23.06 -17.80 -19.90
N SER A 57 24.14 -18.46 -19.49
CA SER A 57 24.93 -18.07 -18.33
C SER A 57 26.40 -18.41 -18.51
N GLY A 58 27.28 -17.50 -18.09
CA GLY A 58 28.74 -17.78 -18.01
C GLY A 58 29.48 -17.57 -19.30
N ASN A 59 29.25 -16.97 -20.26
CA ASN A 59 29.92 -16.50 -21.50
C ASN A 59 28.88 -16.08 -22.54
N CYS A 60 27.99 -15.22 -22.09
CA CYS A 60 26.84 -14.79 -22.88
C CYS A 60 27.14 -13.50 -23.68
N GLY A 61 28.39 -13.23 -23.91
CA GLY A 61 28.86 -12.15 -24.77
C GLY A 61 28.67 -10.79 -24.13
N VAL A 62 27.70 -10.05 -24.58
CA VAL A 62 27.49 -8.62 -24.30
C VAL A 62 26.35 -8.34 -23.31
N ALA A 63 25.78 -9.39 -22.75
CA ALA A 63 24.69 -9.27 -21.80
C ALA A 63 25.16 -8.71 -20.44
N SER A 64 24.29 -7.97 -19.75
CA SER A 64 24.51 -7.52 -18.39
C SER A 64 24.72 -8.74 -17.48
N ASP A 65 25.51 -8.62 -16.44
CA ASP A 65 25.86 -9.70 -15.52
C ASP A 65 26.24 -11.03 -16.22
N ASN A 66 26.62 -10.97 -17.50
CA ASN A 66 27.03 -12.11 -18.35
C ASN A 66 25.96 -13.23 -18.40
N SER A 67 24.68 -12.85 -18.34
CA SER A 67 23.53 -13.73 -18.45
C SER A 67 22.35 -13.05 -19.18
N PHE A 68 21.50 -13.84 -19.80
CA PHE A 68 20.21 -13.40 -20.35
C PHE A 68 19.25 -14.58 -20.50
N ARG A 69 17.97 -14.28 -20.64
CA ARG A 69 16.93 -15.26 -20.98
C ARG A 69 16.46 -15.10 -22.41
N TRP A 70 16.06 -16.22 -23.00
CA TRP A 70 15.47 -16.23 -24.32
C TRP A 70 14.32 -17.22 -24.41
N THR A 71 13.36 -16.96 -25.30
CA THR A 71 12.27 -17.88 -25.58
C THR A 71 11.90 -17.86 -27.05
N SER A 72 11.55 -19.04 -27.58
CA SER A 72 10.92 -19.22 -28.89
C SER A 72 9.49 -19.77 -28.76
N THR A 73 8.95 -19.87 -27.54
CA THR A 73 7.66 -20.46 -27.26
C THR A 73 6.57 -19.38 -27.29
N PRO A 74 5.67 -19.36 -28.29
CA PRO A 74 4.57 -18.41 -28.31
C PRO A 74 3.71 -18.53 -27.06
N GLY A 75 3.35 -17.39 -26.47
CA GLY A 75 2.62 -17.29 -25.20
C GLY A 75 3.49 -17.38 -23.95
N ALA A 76 4.80 -17.67 -24.06
CA ALA A 76 5.70 -17.58 -22.90
C ALA A 76 5.81 -16.13 -22.43
N THR A 77 5.76 -15.92 -21.10
CA THR A 77 5.78 -14.61 -20.46
C THR A 77 6.98 -14.40 -19.56
N ALA A 78 7.45 -13.15 -19.48
CA ALA A 78 8.25 -12.63 -18.40
C ALA A 78 7.43 -11.54 -17.69
N THR A 79 7.17 -11.73 -16.41
CA THR A 79 6.37 -10.82 -15.60
C THR A 79 7.30 -10.12 -14.62
N ILE A 80 7.36 -8.80 -14.67
CA ILE A 80 8.22 -7.95 -13.83
C ILE A 80 7.33 -7.10 -12.94
N ARG A 81 7.55 -7.15 -11.63
CA ARG A 81 6.96 -6.19 -10.69
C ARG A 81 8.01 -5.16 -10.30
N PHE A 82 7.64 -3.89 -10.35
CA PHE A 82 8.57 -2.80 -10.06
C PHE A 82 7.84 -1.62 -9.41
N THR A 83 8.56 -0.81 -8.65
CA THR A 83 8.08 0.49 -8.16
C THR A 83 8.86 1.58 -8.87
N GLY A 84 8.15 2.50 -9.53
CA GLY A 84 8.76 3.59 -10.29
C GLY A 84 7.76 4.27 -11.21
N SER A 85 8.23 5.27 -11.94
CA SER A 85 7.44 6.04 -12.91
C SER A 85 7.75 5.72 -14.37
N GLN A 86 8.75 4.85 -14.63
CA GLN A 86 9.09 4.37 -15.97
C GLN A 86 9.92 3.09 -15.90
N ILE A 87 9.79 2.23 -16.92
CA ILE A 87 10.61 1.03 -17.07
C ILE A 87 11.11 0.90 -18.51
N THR A 88 12.40 0.57 -18.65
CA THR A 88 13.06 0.25 -19.92
C THR A 88 13.49 -1.20 -19.91
N LEU A 89 13.09 -1.99 -20.91
CA LEU A 89 13.57 -3.38 -21.08
C LEU A 89 14.76 -3.42 -22.01
N TYR A 90 15.74 -4.22 -21.63
CA TYR A 90 16.95 -4.49 -22.42
C TYR A 90 16.95 -5.92 -22.95
N GLY A 91 17.44 -6.07 -24.16
CA GLY A 91 17.58 -7.35 -24.85
C GLY A 91 18.37 -7.21 -26.13
N MET A 92 18.48 -8.30 -26.91
CA MET A 92 19.14 -8.27 -28.18
C MET A 92 18.17 -8.14 -29.34
N LYS A 93 18.53 -7.37 -30.36
CA LYS A 93 17.80 -7.32 -31.63
C LYS A 93 18.59 -8.06 -32.70
N GLU A 94 17.87 -8.87 -33.49
CA GLU A 94 18.50 -9.79 -34.43
C GLU A 94 17.69 -9.93 -35.73
N PRO A 95 18.36 -10.30 -36.88
CA PRO A 95 17.69 -10.46 -38.17
C PRO A 95 16.63 -11.56 -38.22
N TRP A 96 16.59 -12.42 -37.22
CA TRP A 96 15.65 -13.55 -37.10
C TRP A 96 14.72 -13.46 -35.93
N ALA A 97 14.73 -12.34 -35.18
CA ALA A 97 13.92 -12.19 -34.00
C ALA A 97 12.43 -11.92 -34.30
N ASN A 98 11.59 -12.18 -33.31
CA ASN A 98 10.15 -12.05 -33.38
C ASN A 98 9.66 -10.70 -32.78
N ILE A 99 8.36 -10.49 -32.94
CA ILE A 99 7.62 -9.42 -32.25
C ILE A 99 7.04 -10.02 -30.96
N ALA A 100 7.31 -9.36 -29.83
CA ALA A 100 6.62 -9.59 -28.56
C ALA A 100 5.50 -8.58 -28.34
N THR A 101 4.76 -8.73 -27.26
CA THR A 101 3.87 -7.68 -26.73
C THR A 101 4.23 -7.37 -25.29
N VAL A 102 4.07 -6.11 -24.90
CA VAL A 102 4.19 -5.66 -23.52
C VAL A 102 2.85 -5.07 -23.08
N ALA A 103 2.36 -5.49 -21.92
CA ALA A 103 1.24 -4.89 -21.24
C ALA A 103 1.69 -4.45 -19.82
N ILE A 104 1.26 -3.28 -19.36
CA ILE A 104 1.48 -2.78 -18.00
C ILE A 104 0.13 -2.74 -17.31
N ASP A 105 0.06 -3.24 -16.08
CA ASP A 105 -1.12 -3.24 -15.18
C ASP A 105 -2.40 -3.79 -15.84
N GLY A 106 -2.23 -4.81 -16.68
CA GLY A 106 -3.33 -5.41 -17.42
C GLY A 106 -3.95 -4.54 -18.52
N GLY A 107 -3.32 -3.40 -18.83
CA GLY A 107 -3.73 -2.49 -19.89
C GLY A 107 -3.55 -3.07 -21.31
N ALA A 108 -3.79 -2.23 -22.32
CA ALA A 108 -3.65 -2.62 -23.72
C ALA A 108 -2.21 -3.04 -24.07
N ALA A 109 -2.07 -4.19 -24.74
CA ALA A 109 -0.75 -4.68 -25.14
C ALA A 109 -0.18 -3.85 -26.30
N THR A 110 1.11 -3.50 -26.22
CA THR A 110 1.88 -2.78 -27.23
C THR A 110 2.88 -3.74 -27.88
N ASP A 111 3.04 -3.66 -29.20
CA ASP A 111 4.00 -4.47 -29.94
C ASP A 111 5.45 -3.99 -29.69
N VAL A 112 6.33 -4.96 -29.47
CA VAL A 112 7.78 -4.76 -29.30
C VAL A 112 8.50 -5.60 -30.35
N ASP A 113 9.14 -4.95 -31.31
CA ASP A 113 9.84 -5.61 -32.42
C ASP A 113 11.33 -5.82 -32.06
N PHE A 114 11.71 -7.07 -31.91
CA PHE A 114 13.09 -7.48 -31.65
C PHE A 114 13.93 -7.62 -32.92
N TYR A 115 13.36 -7.33 -34.10
CA TYR A 115 14.12 -7.39 -35.37
C TYR A 115 15.08 -6.22 -35.48
N ALA A 116 16.29 -6.54 -35.96
CA ALA A 116 17.23 -5.59 -36.58
C ALA A 116 17.88 -6.24 -37.79
N ALA A 117 18.17 -5.46 -38.86
CA ALA A 117 18.80 -5.99 -40.08
C ALA A 117 20.21 -6.57 -39.84
N THR A 118 20.89 -6.13 -38.80
CA THR A 118 22.15 -6.66 -38.27
C THR A 118 21.97 -6.96 -36.79
N ALA A 119 22.46 -8.11 -36.35
CA ALA A 119 22.44 -8.47 -34.93
C ALA A 119 23.17 -7.41 -34.10
N THR A 120 22.58 -7.02 -32.97
CA THR A 120 23.26 -6.11 -32.05
C THR A 120 24.45 -6.79 -31.40
N THR A 121 25.52 -6.05 -31.17
CA THR A 121 26.74 -6.53 -30.52
C THR A 121 26.74 -6.33 -29.03
N GLU A 122 25.67 -5.72 -28.51
CA GLU A 122 25.40 -5.45 -27.10
C GLU A 122 23.88 -5.47 -26.89
N THR A 123 23.42 -5.60 -25.66
CA THR A 123 22.01 -5.45 -25.32
C THR A 123 21.61 -3.99 -25.53
N VAL A 124 20.42 -3.80 -26.05
CA VAL A 124 19.86 -2.47 -26.36
C VAL A 124 18.48 -2.34 -25.73
N ASP A 125 18.00 -1.13 -25.57
CA ASP A 125 16.62 -0.89 -25.21
C ASP A 125 15.68 -1.46 -26.29
N VAL A 126 14.87 -2.42 -25.88
CA VAL A 126 13.85 -3.04 -26.75
C VAL A 126 12.48 -2.43 -26.53
N TYR A 127 12.23 -1.90 -25.34
CA TYR A 127 11.00 -1.25 -24.96
C TYR A 127 11.24 -0.16 -23.91
N ASN A 128 10.59 0.99 -24.08
CA ASN A 128 10.49 2.06 -23.09
C ASN A 128 9.01 2.30 -22.79
N SER A 129 8.62 2.24 -21.53
CA SER A 129 7.25 2.57 -21.15
C SER A 129 6.96 4.06 -21.39
N PRO A 130 5.70 4.45 -21.62
CA PRO A 130 5.30 5.82 -21.36
C PRO A 130 5.59 6.18 -19.90
N ALA A 131 5.48 7.47 -19.57
CA ALA A 131 5.48 7.89 -18.18
C ALA A 131 4.25 7.27 -17.45
N LEU A 132 4.49 6.66 -16.32
CA LEU A 132 3.50 6.08 -15.42
C LEU A 132 3.36 7.00 -14.21
N ALA A 133 2.30 6.87 -13.45
CA ALA A 133 2.29 7.42 -12.10
C ALA A 133 3.44 6.77 -11.29
N GLN A 134 4.02 7.49 -10.34
CA GLN A 134 4.96 6.85 -9.41
C GLN A 134 4.17 5.82 -8.60
N GLY A 135 4.64 4.57 -8.55
CA GLY A 135 3.92 3.51 -7.85
C GLY A 135 4.37 2.11 -8.25
N THR A 136 3.69 1.12 -7.68
CA THR A 136 3.97 -0.30 -8.00
C THR A 136 3.20 -0.73 -9.24
N HIS A 137 3.94 -1.25 -10.20
CA HIS A 137 3.45 -1.69 -11.50
C HIS A 137 3.80 -3.14 -11.80
N THR A 138 3.04 -3.74 -12.71
CA THR A 138 3.32 -5.07 -13.25
C THR A 138 3.43 -4.98 -14.75
N LEU A 139 4.62 -5.27 -15.30
CA LEU A 139 4.85 -5.40 -16.73
C LEU A 139 4.84 -6.88 -17.14
N VAL A 140 4.12 -7.21 -18.19
CA VAL A 140 4.11 -8.56 -18.80
C VAL A 140 4.63 -8.49 -20.22
N LEU A 141 5.83 -9.03 -20.46
CA LEU A 141 6.39 -9.27 -21.79
C LEU A 141 5.91 -10.65 -22.26
N THR A 142 5.25 -10.71 -23.42
CA THR A 142 4.71 -11.96 -23.98
C THR A 142 5.28 -12.23 -25.37
N MET A 143 5.88 -13.40 -25.54
CA MET A 143 6.32 -13.89 -26.84
C MET A 143 5.14 -14.13 -27.77
N THR A 144 5.20 -13.62 -29.00
CA THR A 144 4.18 -13.91 -30.03
C THR A 144 4.74 -14.75 -31.16
N SER A 145 3.87 -15.33 -31.99
CA SER A 145 4.28 -15.99 -33.24
C SER A 145 4.52 -15.01 -34.40
N ARG A 146 4.34 -13.70 -34.18
CA ARG A 146 4.47 -12.66 -35.21
C ARG A 146 5.92 -12.27 -35.45
N ARG A 147 6.21 -11.89 -36.68
CA ARG A 147 7.56 -11.50 -37.13
C ARG A 147 7.51 -10.21 -37.93
N ASN A 148 8.62 -9.47 -37.89
CA ASN A 148 8.84 -8.41 -38.85
C ASN A 148 8.88 -9.03 -40.27
N PRO A 149 8.26 -8.42 -41.30
CA PRO A 149 8.29 -8.89 -42.67
C PRO A 149 9.70 -9.07 -43.26
N ALA A 150 10.68 -8.30 -42.75
CA ALA A 150 12.09 -8.40 -43.17
C ALA A 150 12.88 -9.47 -42.39
N SER A 151 12.28 -10.16 -41.40
CA SER A 151 12.96 -11.20 -40.61
C SER A 151 13.27 -12.42 -41.43
N GLY A 152 14.49 -12.92 -41.32
CA GLY A 152 15.02 -14.09 -42.05
C GLY A 152 14.52 -15.45 -41.59
N GLY A 153 13.57 -15.52 -40.65
CA GLY A 153 12.91 -16.77 -40.30
C GLY A 153 13.26 -17.40 -38.95
N GLY A 154 13.86 -16.69 -38.04
CA GLY A 154 14.06 -17.12 -36.64
C GLY A 154 12.77 -16.98 -35.79
N SER A 155 12.84 -17.29 -34.52
CA SER A 155 11.64 -17.38 -33.69
C SER A 155 11.90 -17.08 -32.20
N ALA A 156 12.84 -16.21 -31.85
CA ALA A 156 13.16 -15.93 -30.46
C ALA A 156 13.01 -14.45 -30.11
N ILE A 157 12.80 -14.19 -28.84
CA ILE A 157 13.01 -12.91 -28.18
C ILE A 157 13.94 -13.11 -26.98
N THR A 158 14.58 -12.06 -26.52
CA THR A 158 15.49 -12.11 -25.39
C THR A 158 15.04 -11.14 -24.30
N PHE A 159 15.40 -11.41 -23.05
CA PHE A 159 15.34 -10.52 -21.91
C PHE A 159 16.69 -10.59 -21.19
N ASP A 160 17.36 -9.48 -21.07
CA ASP A 160 18.60 -9.31 -20.36
C ASP A 160 18.34 -8.68 -18.98
N SER A 161 17.88 -7.47 -19.01
CA SER A 161 17.63 -6.70 -17.80
C SER A 161 16.47 -5.70 -18.00
N ALA A 162 16.05 -5.08 -16.92
CA ALA A 162 15.17 -3.91 -16.96
C ALA A 162 15.76 -2.81 -16.09
N VAL A 163 15.67 -1.56 -16.55
CA VAL A 163 15.99 -0.37 -15.76
C VAL A 163 14.69 0.33 -15.42
N VAL A 164 14.41 0.42 -14.13
CA VAL A 164 13.28 1.19 -13.59
C VAL A 164 13.77 2.57 -13.22
N THR A 165 13.07 3.60 -13.67
CA THR A 165 13.30 4.98 -13.24
C THR A 165 12.18 5.37 -12.28
N GLY A 166 12.54 5.88 -11.12
CA GLY A 166 11.63 6.39 -10.10
C GLY A 166 12.18 7.66 -9.47
N ASP A 167 11.36 8.34 -8.74
CA ASP A 167 11.81 9.43 -7.89
C ASP A 167 12.27 8.88 -6.55
N ASP A 168 13.37 9.41 -6.00
CA ASP A 168 13.83 9.11 -4.64
C ASP A 168 12.92 9.74 -3.55
N THR A 169 11.88 10.44 -3.97
CA THR A 169 10.87 10.87 -3.00
C THR A 169 10.19 9.62 -2.46
N PRO A 170 10.17 9.41 -1.16
CA PRO A 170 9.35 8.36 -0.57
C PRO A 170 7.93 8.49 -1.14
N GLU A 171 7.37 7.39 -1.61
CA GLU A 171 5.99 7.33 -2.09
C GLU A 171 5.03 7.85 -1.01
N ASN A 172 5.44 7.73 0.23
CA ASN A 172 4.73 8.18 1.43
C ASN A 172 5.26 9.53 1.92
N ARG A 173 4.38 10.49 2.10
CA ARG A 173 4.68 11.84 2.61
C ARG A 173 5.32 11.82 3.99
N SER A 174 5.07 10.79 4.78
CA SER A 174 5.72 10.56 6.07
C SER A 174 7.22 10.25 5.94
N GLY A 175 7.69 9.83 4.79
CA GLY A 175 9.05 9.36 4.56
C GLY A 175 9.28 7.92 5.03
N LEU A 176 8.23 7.18 5.37
CA LEU A 176 8.30 5.78 5.75
C LEU A 176 8.19 4.87 4.51
N PRO A 177 8.73 3.65 4.52
CA PRO A 177 8.66 2.73 3.38
C PRO A 177 7.27 2.05 3.21
N TRP A 178 6.29 2.41 4.01
CA TRP A 178 4.89 2.02 3.96
C TRP A 178 4.01 3.22 4.27
N SER A 179 2.75 3.20 3.85
CA SER A 179 1.75 4.21 4.22
C SER A 179 1.49 4.15 5.73
N ASP A 180 1.78 5.24 6.45
CA ASP A 180 1.69 5.30 7.93
C ASP A 180 0.75 6.40 8.39
N GLY A 181 -0.28 6.01 9.13
CA GLY A 181 -1.29 6.95 9.60
C GLY A 181 -2.15 6.38 10.70
N GLY A 182 -3.48 6.51 10.59
CA GLY A 182 -4.35 5.89 11.56
C GLY A 182 -5.78 6.41 11.65
N TYR A 183 -6.44 6.03 12.74
CA TYR A 183 -7.73 6.53 13.16
C TYR A 183 -7.54 7.70 14.14
N PHE A 184 -8.22 8.81 13.87
CA PHE A 184 -8.11 10.06 14.64
C PHE A 184 -9.49 10.57 15.04
N SER A 185 -10.26 9.72 15.70
CA SER A 185 -11.65 9.97 16.10
C SER A 185 -12.57 10.35 14.93
N HIS A 186 -13.12 11.59 14.88
CA HIS A 186 -14.22 11.87 13.96
C HIS A 186 -14.01 13.11 13.08
N SER A 187 -12.82 13.72 13.10
CA SER A 187 -12.60 14.94 12.33
C SER A 187 -11.21 15.05 11.69
N GLY A 188 -11.15 15.65 10.50
CA GLY A 188 -9.88 15.95 9.83
C GLY A 188 -8.98 16.89 10.64
N THR A 189 -9.56 17.75 11.49
CA THR A 189 -8.80 18.62 12.40
C THR A 189 -7.96 17.82 13.41
N GLU A 190 -8.50 16.74 13.94
CA GLU A 190 -7.76 15.86 14.87
C GLU A 190 -6.59 15.16 14.16
N ALA A 191 -6.77 14.76 12.91
CA ALA A 191 -5.69 14.22 12.08
C ALA A 191 -4.60 15.28 11.80
N GLU A 192 -4.97 16.53 11.50
CA GLU A 192 -4.03 17.65 11.31
C GLU A 192 -3.22 17.95 12.58
N GLU A 193 -3.89 18.00 13.73
CA GLU A 193 -3.24 18.21 15.01
C GLU A 193 -2.30 17.06 15.38
N PHE A 194 -2.69 15.81 15.07
CA PHE A 194 -1.86 14.65 15.28
C PHE A 194 -0.60 14.68 14.39
N GLN A 195 -0.71 15.05 13.11
CA GLN A 195 0.42 15.26 12.21
C GLN A 195 1.41 16.29 12.78
N GLN A 196 0.90 17.44 13.23
CA GLN A 196 1.73 18.49 13.83
C GLN A 196 2.42 17.98 15.10
N TRP A 197 1.69 17.24 15.96
CA TRP A 197 2.26 16.66 17.17
C TRP A 197 3.33 15.62 16.88
N ARG A 198 3.11 14.70 15.90
CA ARG A 198 4.09 13.66 15.58
C ARG A 198 5.28 14.18 14.75
N GLY A 199 5.17 15.37 14.16
CA GLY A 199 6.23 16.04 13.42
C GLY A 199 6.42 15.58 11.98
N ARG A 200 5.44 14.84 11.41
CA ARG A 200 5.41 14.39 10.02
C ARG A 200 4.00 14.16 9.53
N PRO A 201 3.72 14.22 8.19
CA PRO A 201 2.42 13.89 7.64
C PRO A 201 1.93 12.50 8.02
N VAL A 202 0.63 12.26 8.04
CA VAL A 202 0.02 10.94 7.95
C VAL A 202 -0.22 10.62 6.49
N ASP A 203 0.02 9.39 6.09
CA ASP A 203 -0.19 8.93 4.71
C ASP A 203 -1.55 8.22 4.59
N ASN A 204 -2.14 7.76 5.70
CA ASN A 204 -3.46 7.14 5.68
C ASN A 204 -4.37 7.62 6.80
N ILE A 205 -5.66 7.61 6.48
CA ILE A 205 -6.75 7.93 7.41
C ILE A 205 -7.72 6.75 7.44
N VAL A 206 -7.89 6.16 8.63
CA VAL A 206 -8.89 5.11 8.87
C VAL A 206 -10.18 5.73 9.37
N ALA A 207 -11.29 5.29 8.79
CA ALA A 207 -12.62 5.65 9.22
C ALA A 207 -13.56 4.42 9.26
N PHE A 208 -14.74 4.60 9.82
CA PHE A 208 -15.73 3.55 9.95
C PHE A 208 -17.09 4.05 9.45
N THR A 209 -17.83 3.19 8.77
CA THR A 209 -19.25 3.47 8.52
C THR A 209 -20.06 3.31 9.80
N ASP A 210 -21.22 3.97 9.85
CA ASP A 210 -22.21 3.65 10.88
C ASP A 210 -22.86 2.31 10.55
N ARG A 211 -22.68 1.33 11.42
CA ARG A 211 -23.07 -0.07 11.18
C ARG A 211 -24.49 -0.42 11.60
N ARG A 212 -25.25 0.50 12.18
CA ARG A 212 -26.59 0.22 12.74
C ARG A 212 -27.57 -0.33 11.70
N ASN A 213 -27.59 0.27 10.51
CA ASN A 213 -28.43 -0.13 9.38
C ASN A 213 -27.92 0.53 8.08
N TRP A 214 -28.44 0.11 6.92
CA TRP A 214 -28.00 0.63 5.62
C TRP A 214 -28.26 2.13 5.41
N TYR A 215 -29.30 2.69 5.99
CA TYR A 215 -29.53 4.13 5.94
C TYR A 215 -28.41 4.90 6.66
N ALA A 216 -28.00 4.41 7.80
CA ALA A 216 -26.89 4.98 8.57
C ALA A 216 -25.53 4.71 7.89
N GLN A 217 -25.33 3.53 7.33
CA GLN A 217 -24.11 3.15 6.62
C GLN A 217 -23.85 3.99 5.36
N LEU A 218 -24.89 4.41 4.67
CA LEU A 218 -24.79 5.30 3.51
C LEU A 218 -24.62 6.79 3.88
N ASN A 219 -24.66 7.13 5.16
CA ASN A 219 -24.35 8.49 5.61
C ASN A 219 -22.83 8.71 5.55
N THR A 220 -22.42 9.65 4.72
CA THR A 220 -20.99 9.90 4.39
C THR A 220 -20.29 10.83 5.41
N TRP A 221 -20.71 10.85 6.68
CA TRP A 221 -20.06 11.66 7.72
C TRP A 221 -18.55 11.42 7.82
N TRP A 222 -18.13 10.21 7.53
CA TRP A 222 -16.74 9.78 7.53
C TRP A 222 -15.87 10.50 6.47
N ALA A 223 -16.46 11.07 5.43
CA ALA A 223 -15.72 11.91 4.48
C ALA A 223 -15.14 13.17 5.14
N GLY A 224 -15.69 13.62 6.27
CA GLY A 224 -15.15 14.73 7.04
C GLY A 224 -13.99 14.36 7.98
N THR A 225 -13.55 13.10 7.99
CA THR A 225 -12.40 12.65 8.82
C THR A 225 -11.05 12.90 8.14
N VAL A 226 -11.02 13.12 6.83
CA VAL A 226 -9.79 13.47 6.13
C VAL A 226 -9.35 14.88 6.46
N PRO A 227 -8.06 15.12 6.70
CA PRO A 227 -7.52 16.45 6.94
C PRO A 227 -7.58 17.34 5.68
N SER A 228 -7.51 18.66 5.86
CA SER A 228 -7.44 19.58 4.70
C SER A 228 -6.15 19.43 3.88
N THR A 229 -5.18 18.73 4.42
CA THR A 229 -3.90 18.40 3.77
C THR A 229 -3.91 17.04 3.07
N PHE A 230 -5.05 16.36 3.02
CA PHE A 230 -5.20 15.07 2.36
C PHE A 230 -5.09 15.24 0.84
N GLU A 231 -4.22 14.48 0.22
CA GLU A 231 -3.96 14.46 -1.22
C GLU A 231 -4.20 13.03 -1.73
N PRO A 232 -5.34 12.74 -2.41
CA PRO A 232 -5.69 11.37 -2.82
C PRO A 232 -4.66 10.68 -3.72
N GLU A 233 -3.76 11.44 -4.35
CA GLU A 233 -2.68 10.90 -5.19
C GLU A 233 -1.50 10.34 -4.37
N THR A 234 -1.43 10.64 -3.07
CA THR A 234 -0.31 10.26 -2.19
C THR A 234 -0.74 9.77 -0.81
N ASP A 235 -1.99 10.00 -0.44
CA ASP A 235 -2.55 9.61 0.85
C ASP A 235 -3.69 8.61 0.65
N ASP A 236 -3.81 7.65 1.54
CA ASP A 236 -4.81 6.58 1.47
C ASP A 236 -6.00 6.84 2.40
N PHE A 237 -7.21 6.75 1.87
CA PHE A 237 -8.41 6.68 2.68
C PHE A 237 -8.85 5.23 2.88
N ILE A 238 -8.97 4.80 4.14
CA ILE A 238 -9.27 3.41 4.51
C ILE A 238 -10.60 3.36 5.25
N LEU A 239 -11.66 2.89 4.60
CA LEU A 239 -12.99 2.82 5.22
C LEU A 239 -13.33 1.40 5.67
N SER A 240 -13.66 1.25 6.95
CA SER A 240 -14.15 0.01 7.54
C SER A 240 -15.65 -0.14 7.31
N VAL A 241 -16.05 -1.20 6.60
CA VAL A 241 -17.43 -1.45 6.17
C VAL A 241 -17.87 -2.84 6.63
N PRO A 242 -18.95 -3.00 7.39
CA PRO A 242 -19.46 -4.32 7.76
C PRO A 242 -20.12 -5.02 6.56
N LEU A 243 -20.04 -6.33 6.49
CA LEU A 243 -20.76 -7.12 5.48
C LEU A 243 -22.26 -7.25 5.77
N TRP A 244 -22.62 -7.16 7.02
CA TRP A 244 -23.98 -7.07 7.54
C TRP A 244 -24.04 -5.95 8.57
N THR A 245 -25.08 -5.20 8.53
CA THR A 245 -25.38 -4.19 9.56
C THR A 245 -25.82 -4.85 10.87
N ASP A 246 -25.91 -4.08 11.95
CA ASP A 246 -26.32 -4.61 13.27
C ASP A 246 -27.73 -5.19 13.28
N ASP A 247 -28.62 -4.70 12.41
CA ASP A 247 -29.94 -5.28 12.17
C ASP A 247 -29.93 -6.49 11.22
N ASN A 248 -28.73 -7.01 10.88
CA ASN A 248 -28.49 -8.19 10.07
C ASN A 248 -28.93 -8.08 8.59
N ASP A 249 -28.90 -6.86 8.06
CA ASP A 249 -29.14 -6.59 6.65
C ASP A 249 -27.82 -6.59 5.85
N ASN A 250 -27.79 -7.33 4.74
CA ASN A 250 -26.61 -7.44 3.85
C ASN A 250 -26.68 -6.50 2.64
N GLY A 251 -27.64 -5.59 2.62
CA GLY A 251 -27.82 -4.56 1.61
C GLY A 251 -28.25 -5.02 0.22
N THR A 252 -28.87 -4.10 -0.49
CA THR A 252 -29.17 -4.26 -1.91
C THR A 252 -27.93 -4.00 -2.77
N ASP A 253 -27.97 -4.45 -4.03
CA ASP A 253 -26.91 -4.16 -4.99
C ASP A 253 -26.69 -2.68 -5.21
N ASP A 254 -27.76 -1.89 -5.22
CA ASP A 254 -27.68 -0.43 -5.41
C ASP A 254 -27.06 0.28 -4.19
N GLN A 255 -27.34 -0.20 -2.98
CA GLN A 255 -26.71 0.33 -1.76
C GLN A 255 -25.19 0.09 -1.77
N TRP A 256 -24.73 -1.10 -2.16
CA TRP A 256 -23.31 -1.38 -2.31
C TRP A 256 -22.64 -0.50 -3.36
N ARG A 257 -23.28 -0.32 -4.53
CA ARG A 257 -22.75 0.57 -5.58
C ARG A 257 -22.71 2.04 -5.13
N GLN A 258 -23.76 2.50 -4.46
CA GLN A 258 -23.80 3.86 -3.92
C GLN A 258 -22.67 4.08 -2.91
N LEU A 259 -22.48 3.14 -1.98
CA LEU A 259 -21.40 3.23 -0.99
C LEU A 259 -20.03 3.28 -1.69
N ALA A 260 -19.78 2.40 -2.65
CA ALA A 260 -18.54 2.38 -3.40
C ALA A 260 -18.25 3.70 -4.12
N THR A 261 -19.27 4.29 -4.78
CA THR A 261 -19.14 5.60 -5.42
C THR A 261 -18.80 6.69 -4.39
N SER A 262 -19.47 6.68 -3.24
CA SER A 262 -19.21 7.68 -2.19
C SER A 262 -17.79 7.56 -1.59
N ILE A 263 -17.22 6.36 -1.53
CA ILE A 263 -15.83 6.15 -1.10
C ILE A 263 -14.87 6.71 -2.16
N ALA A 264 -15.11 6.37 -3.42
CA ALA A 264 -14.29 6.85 -4.53
C ALA A 264 -14.38 8.37 -4.76
N ASP A 265 -15.43 9.02 -4.29
CA ASP A 265 -15.53 10.49 -4.29
C ASP A 265 -14.54 11.15 -3.30
N VAL A 266 -14.07 10.41 -2.27
CA VAL A 266 -13.05 10.85 -1.32
C VAL A 266 -11.66 10.45 -1.81
N ASP A 267 -11.52 9.19 -2.20
CA ASP A 267 -10.28 8.61 -2.67
C ASP A 267 -10.58 7.54 -3.74
N PRO A 268 -10.29 7.81 -5.04
CA PRO A 268 -10.64 6.90 -6.14
C PRO A 268 -9.97 5.53 -6.08
N ASP A 269 -8.82 5.40 -5.43
CA ASP A 269 -8.04 4.18 -5.24
C ASP A 269 -7.85 3.80 -3.76
N GLY A 270 -8.68 4.36 -2.90
CA GLY A 270 -8.74 4.09 -1.47
C GLY A 270 -9.09 2.64 -1.12
N TYR A 271 -9.06 2.34 0.17
CA TYR A 271 -9.23 0.98 0.70
C TYR A 271 -10.58 0.77 1.37
N VAL A 272 -11.15 -0.40 1.14
CA VAL A 272 -12.35 -0.88 1.83
C VAL A 272 -11.98 -2.06 2.74
N ARG A 273 -11.94 -1.85 4.05
CA ARG A 273 -11.80 -2.92 5.06
C ARG A 273 -13.13 -3.63 5.20
N LEU A 274 -13.35 -4.62 4.33
CA LEU A 274 -14.66 -5.25 4.16
C LEU A 274 -14.89 -6.36 5.19
N GLY A 275 -15.82 -6.13 6.11
CA GLY A 275 -16.16 -7.08 7.16
C GLY A 275 -15.01 -7.29 8.16
N TRP A 276 -14.36 -6.22 8.59
CA TRP A 276 -13.19 -6.27 9.48
C TRP A 276 -13.45 -7.08 10.76
N GLU A 277 -12.39 -7.65 11.33
CA GLU A 277 -12.42 -8.50 12.52
C GLU A 277 -13.44 -9.65 12.45
N MET A 278 -13.62 -10.23 11.25
CA MET A 278 -14.63 -11.26 10.99
C MET A 278 -14.49 -12.53 11.85
N ASN A 279 -13.33 -12.76 12.42
CA ASN A 279 -13.03 -13.91 13.30
C ASN A 279 -13.20 -13.59 14.77
N CYS A 280 -13.56 -12.36 15.15
CA CYS A 280 -13.64 -11.90 16.52
C CYS A 280 -14.96 -11.16 16.83
N CYS A 281 -14.88 -9.86 16.80
CA CYS A 281 -15.67 -9.00 17.67
C CYS A 281 -16.87 -8.36 16.97
N PHE A 282 -16.72 -8.03 15.71
CA PHE A 282 -17.72 -7.31 14.91
C PHE A 282 -18.21 -8.14 13.71
N SER A 283 -17.94 -9.44 13.74
CA SER A 283 -18.25 -10.32 12.63
C SER A 283 -19.64 -10.90 12.72
N HIS A 284 -20.32 -10.89 11.59
CA HIS A 284 -21.49 -11.73 11.31
C HIS A 284 -21.10 -13.03 10.57
N ALA A 285 -19.83 -13.43 10.57
CA ALA A 285 -19.39 -14.69 10.00
C ALA A 285 -19.92 -15.87 10.81
N ARG A 286 -21.18 -16.26 10.57
CA ARG A 286 -21.84 -17.37 11.24
C ARG A 286 -21.44 -18.71 10.65
N ASP A 287 -21.18 -18.73 9.36
CA ASP A 287 -20.67 -19.86 8.60
C ASP A 287 -19.84 -19.39 7.40
N VAL A 288 -18.94 -20.27 6.96
CA VAL A 288 -17.98 -19.98 5.90
C VAL A 288 -18.68 -19.75 4.55
N ALA A 289 -19.72 -20.51 4.24
CA ALA A 289 -20.35 -20.45 2.91
C ALA A 289 -21.10 -19.12 2.71
N SER A 290 -21.93 -18.74 3.69
CA SER A 290 -22.68 -17.47 3.64
C SER A 290 -21.72 -16.27 3.63
N TRP A 291 -20.66 -16.32 4.45
CA TRP A 291 -19.63 -15.27 4.46
C TRP A 291 -19.01 -15.10 3.08
N ARG A 292 -18.44 -16.18 2.51
CA ARG A 292 -17.76 -16.14 1.21
C ARG A 292 -18.66 -15.66 0.07
N ALA A 293 -19.92 -16.08 0.09
CA ALA A 293 -20.91 -15.67 -0.90
C ALA A 293 -21.19 -14.15 -0.83
N GLN A 294 -21.45 -13.64 0.38
CA GLN A 294 -21.71 -12.22 0.59
C GLN A 294 -20.47 -11.35 0.36
N TYR A 295 -19.31 -11.80 0.82
CA TYR A 295 -18.03 -11.11 0.58
C TYR A 295 -17.76 -10.98 -0.92
N SER A 296 -17.88 -12.10 -1.68
CA SER A 296 -17.68 -12.07 -3.13
C SER A 296 -18.67 -11.15 -3.83
N ARG A 297 -19.96 -11.19 -3.44
CA ARG A 297 -21.00 -10.31 -4.00
C ARG A 297 -20.66 -8.83 -3.74
N ALA A 298 -20.32 -8.48 -2.51
CA ALA A 298 -19.98 -7.10 -2.15
C ALA A 298 -18.78 -6.60 -2.93
N VAL A 299 -17.69 -7.40 -3.01
CA VAL A 299 -16.50 -7.05 -3.79
C VAL A 299 -16.83 -6.83 -5.27
N ASP A 300 -17.63 -7.69 -5.89
CA ASP A 300 -18.00 -7.52 -7.30
C ASP A 300 -18.80 -6.24 -7.55
N LEU A 301 -19.69 -5.88 -6.62
CA LEU A 301 -20.47 -4.65 -6.70
C LEU A 301 -19.62 -3.41 -6.49
N ILE A 302 -18.70 -3.45 -5.52
CA ILE A 302 -17.75 -2.35 -5.23
C ILE A 302 -16.85 -2.13 -6.45
N ARG A 303 -16.18 -3.17 -6.94
CA ARG A 303 -15.28 -3.08 -8.11
C ARG A 303 -16.02 -2.72 -9.39
N GLY A 304 -17.28 -3.11 -9.52
CA GLY A 304 -18.12 -2.74 -10.67
C GLY A 304 -18.53 -1.26 -10.67
N ALA A 305 -18.64 -0.63 -9.51
CA ALA A 305 -19.03 0.78 -9.38
C ALA A 305 -17.80 1.70 -9.27
N ALA A 306 -16.74 1.26 -8.61
CA ALA A 306 -15.51 2.00 -8.35
C ALA A 306 -14.30 1.05 -8.51
N PRO A 307 -13.81 0.83 -9.73
CA PRO A 307 -12.80 -0.18 -10.04
C PRO A 307 -11.41 0.11 -9.46
N GLY A 308 -11.12 1.35 -9.03
CA GLY A 308 -9.87 1.72 -8.37
C GLY A 308 -9.81 1.28 -6.90
N LEU A 309 -10.96 1.11 -6.23
CA LEU A 309 -10.98 0.76 -4.81
C LEU A 309 -10.34 -0.59 -4.53
N LYS A 310 -9.46 -0.62 -3.55
CA LYS A 310 -8.74 -1.80 -3.07
C LYS A 310 -9.48 -2.46 -1.89
N ILE A 311 -9.52 -3.77 -1.86
CA ILE A 311 -10.26 -4.54 -0.84
C ILE A 311 -9.29 -5.13 0.17
N VAL A 312 -9.51 -4.86 1.45
CA VAL A 312 -8.72 -5.38 2.56
C VAL A 312 -9.46 -6.53 3.24
N PHE A 313 -8.83 -7.71 3.27
CA PHE A 313 -9.25 -8.83 4.10
C PHE A 313 -8.60 -8.70 5.47
N ASN A 314 -9.39 -8.43 6.52
CA ASN A 314 -8.89 -7.97 7.80
C ASN A 314 -9.38 -8.82 8.98
N PRO A 315 -8.73 -9.93 9.33
CA PRO A 315 -8.96 -10.61 10.60
C PRO A 315 -8.33 -9.89 11.79
N ASN A 316 -8.87 -10.15 12.98
CA ASN A 316 -8.21 -9.84 14.25
C ASN A 316 -7.09 -10.86 14.51
N GLU A 317 -6.03 -10.45 15.18
CA GLU A 317 -4.90 -11.31 15.57
C GLU A 317 -5.35 -12.43 16.51
N GLY A 318 -4.90 -13.64 16.22
CA GLY A 318 -5.15 -14.81 17.06
C GLY A 318 -6.50 -15.48 16.81
N VAL A 319 -6.82 -16.46 17.65
CA VAL A 319 -8.08 -17.19 17.63
C VAL A 319 -9.03 -16.52 18.60
N SER A 320 -10.17 -16.04 18.11
CA SER A 320 -11.14 -15.38 18.98
C SER A 320 -11.96 -16.39 19.79
N ASN A 321 -12.52 -15.89 20.92
CA ASN A 321 -13.43 -16.67 21.75
C ASN A 321 -14.81 -16.92 21.10
N ASN A 322 -15.12 -16.28 19.97
CA ASN A 322 -16.39 -16.43 19.23
C ASN A 322 -16.39 -17.60 18.25
N ASN A 323 -15.54 -18.57 18.42
CA ASN A 323 -15.13 -19.73 17.64
C ASN A 323 -16.22 -20.49 16.85
N THR A 324 -17.03 -19.82 16.05
CA THR A 324 -17.81 -20.51 15.01
C THR A 324 -16.96 -20.85 13.79
N ILE A 325 -15.82 -20.15 13.62
CA ILE A 325 -14.87 -20.34 12.52
C ILE A 325 -13.53 -20.81 13.07
N ALA A 326 -13.27 -22.11 12.96
CA ALA A 326 -12.06 -22.74 13.51
C ALA A 326 -10.75 -22.29 12.81
N ASP A 327 -10.84 -21.96 11.51
CA ASP A 327 -9.72 -21.44 10.72
C ASP A 327 -10.20 -20.23 9.92
N PRO A 328 -9.83 -19.01 10.31
CA PRO A 328 -10.27 -17.78 9.63
C PRO A 328 -9.76 -17.66 8.18
N ARG A 329 -8.73 -18.41 7.77
CA ARG A 329 -8.32 -18.48 6.35
C ARG A 329 -9.42 -19.06 5.45
N THR A 330 -10.32 -19.86 5.99
CA THR A 330 -11.45 -20.43 5.24
C THR A 330 -12.43 -19.36 4.76
N LEU A 331 -12.42 -18.18 5.37
CA LEU A 331 -13.23 -17.02 4.96
C LEU A 331 -12.63 -16.30 3.75
N PHE A 332 -11.33 -16.43 3.53
CA PHE A 332 -10.64 -15.80 2.40
C PHE A 332 -11.14 -16.33 1.05
N VAL A 333 -11.32 -15.41 0.09
CA VAL A 333 -11.73 -15.74 -1.29
C VAL A 333 -10.65 -15.26 -2.25
N ASP A 334 -10.01 -16.20 -2.95
CA ASP A 334 -8.96 -15.89 -3.92
C ASP A 334 -9.45 -14.90 -4.99
N GLY A 335 -8.64 -13.89 -5.27
CA GLY A 335 -8.92 -12.84 -6.25
C GLY A 335 -9.94 -11.78 -5.78
N LYS A 336 -10.39 -11.83 -4.52
CA LYS A 336 -11.36 -10.86 -3.96
C LYS A 336 -10.78 -9.90 -2.94
N ALA A 337 -9.50 -10.01 -2.62
CA ALA A 337 -8.79 -9.07 -1.77
C ALA A 337 -7.51 -8.61 -2.47
N ASP A 338 -7.09 -7.39 -2.16
CA ASP A 338 -5.87 -6.75 -2.66
C ASP A 338 -4.82 -6.66 -1.55
N VAL A 339 -5.24 -6.64 -0.28
CA VAL A 339 -4.39 -6.59 0.92
C VAL A 339 -4.92 -7.58 1.95
N ILE A 340 -4.01 -8.22 2.71
CA ILE A 340 -4.35 -8.96 3.93
C ILE A 340 -3.82 -8.17 5.12
N ALA A 341 -4.71 -7.79 6.02
CA ALA A 341 -4.37 -7.01 7.20
C ALA A 341 -4.73 -7.73 8.49
N ILE A 342 -4.17 -7.28 9.61
CA ILE A 342 -4.61 -7.67 10.95
C ILE A 342 -4.84 -6.45 11.82
N ASP A 343 -5.69 -6.62 12.86
CA ASP A 343 -5.79 -5.73 13.98
C ASP A 343 -5.11 -6.37 15.19
N SER A 344 -4.21 -5.65 15.85
CA SER A 344 -3.39 -6.16 16.94
C SER A 344 -3.07 -5.06 17.95
N TYR A 345 -3.36 -5.32 19.22
CA TYR A 345 -3.18 -4.35 20.29
C TYR A 345 -2.22 -4.86 21.37
N ASP A 346 -1.71 -3.95 22.19
CA ASP A 346 -0.87 -4.26 23.35
C ASP A 346 -1.67 -4.95 24.46
N TRP A 347 -2.18 -6.16 24.14
CA TRP A 347 -3.15 -6.90 24.95
C TRP A 347 -3.04 -8.42 24.70
N TRP A 348 -3.30 -9.25 25.70
CA TRP A 348 -3.41 -10.73 25.67
C TRP A 348 -2.29 -11.50 24.99
N GLU A 349 -1.05 -11.47 25.43
CA GLU A 349 -0.34 -10.86 26.55
C GLU A 349 0.24 -9.51 26.12
N PRO A 350 0.44 -8.52 27.03
CA PRO A 350 1.00 -7.25 26.63
C PRO A 350 2.48 -7.38 26.19
N PHE A 351 2.91 -6.55 25.23
CA PHE A 351 4.27 -6.53 24.68
C PHE A 351 5.30 -5.96 25.67
N THR A 352 5.30 -6.46 26.93
CA THR A 352 6.19 -5.96 27.98
C THR A 352 7.50 -6.71 28.06
N SER A 353 7.63 -7.83 27.34
CA SER A 353 8.85 -8.66 27.27
C SER A 353 9.05 -9.24 25.87
N ASP A 354 10.30 -9.62 25.56
CA ASP A 354 10.64 -10.31 24.29
C ASP A 354 9.83 -11.61 24.11
N ALA A 355 9.56 -12.33 25.20
CA ALA A 355 8.79 -13.56 25.16
C ALA A 355 7.34 -13.31 24.75
N ASN A 356 6.72 -12.26 25.29
CA ASN A 356 5.35 -11.89 24.95
C ASN A 356 5.25 -11.38 23.51
N ALA A 357 6.16 -10.48 23.10
CA ALA A 357 6.23 -10.00 21.72
C ALA A 357 6.43 -11.16 20.73
N ASN A 358 7.37 -12.06 21.02
CA ASN A 358 7.61 -13.24 20.20
C ASN A 358 6.37 -14.16 20.13
N ASN A 359 5.59 -14.27 21.20
CA ASN A 359 4.34 -15.01 21.16
C ASN A 359 3.34 -14.42 20.17
N HIS A 360 3.13 -13.10 20.17
CA HIS A 360 2.29 -12.43 19.16
C HIS A 360 2.78 -12.68 17.74
N PHE A 361 4.09 -12.62 17.54
CA PHE A 361 4.66 -12.83 16.20
C PHE A 361 4.55 -14.27 15.72
N THR A 362 4.63 -15.28 16.61
CA THR A 362 4.81 -16.69 16.22
C THR A 362 3.63 -17.59 16.50
N LYS A 363 2.65 -17.15 17.31
CA LYS A 363 1.45 -17.96 17.59
C LYS A 363 0.63 -18.22 16.33
N THR A 364 -0.21 -19.27 16.39
CA THR A 364 -1.18 -19.54 15.33
C THR A 364 -2.11 -18.34 15.15
N TYR A 365 -2.31 -17.91 13.90
CA TYR A 365 -3.03 -16.69 13.51
C TYR A 365 -2.43 -15.40 14.08
N GLY A 366 -1.13 -15.43 14.48
CA GLY A 366 -0.35 -14.25 14.84
C GLY A 366 0.21 -13.54 13.62
N TRP A 367 1.14 -12.62 13.87
CA TRP A 367 1.67 -11.70 12.83
C TRP A 367 2.38 -12.43 11.70
N ASN A 368 3.36 -13.33 11.99
CA ASN A 368 4.06 -14.09 10.95
C ASN A 368 3.10 -14.97 10.15
N PHE A 369 2.12 -15.56 10.83
CA PHE A 369 1.14 -16.42 10.18
C PHE A 369 0.35 -15.65 9.08
N TRP A 370 -0.16 -14.47 9.41
CA TRP A 370 -0.93 -13.66 8.45
C TRP A 370 -0.05 -13.01 7.39
N TYR A 371 1.16 -12.56 7.78
CA TYR A 371 2.15 -12.08 6.82
C TYR A 371 2.51 -13.16 5.80
N ASP A 372 2.85 -14.37 6.25
CA ASP A 372 3.20 -15.49 5.37
C ASP A 372 2.00 -15.92 4.51
N PHE A 373 0.79 -15.84 5.05
CA PHE A 373 -0.43 -16.10 4.27
C PHE A 373 -0.62 -15.05 3.18
N ALA A 374 -0.45 -13.77 3.47
CA ALA A 374 -0.49 -12.70 2.46
C ALA A 374 0.55 -12.96 1.36
N ARG A 375 1.79 -13.23 1.73
CA ARG A 375 2.86 -13.55 0.78
C ARG A 375 2.54 -14.78 -0.07
N SER A 376 1.94 -15.81 0.51
CA SER A 376 1.52 -17.03 -0.22
C SER A 376 0.43 -16.75 -1.27
N LYS A 377 -0.32 -15.66 -1.11
CA LYS A 377 -1.33 -15.18 -2.04
C LYS A 377 -0.81 -14.16 -3.06
N GLY A 378 0.47 -13.75 -2.94
CA GLY A 378 1.07 -12.70 -3.73
C GLY A 378 0.54 -11.30 -3.37
N LEU A 379 0.03 -11.13 -2.15
CA LEU A 379 -0.55 -9.89 -1.64
C LEU A 379 0.38 -9.23 -0.61
N PRO A 380 0.34 -7.90 -0.47
CA PRO A 380 0.97 -7.21 0.63
C PRO A 380 0.22 -7.47 1.94
N PHE A 381 0.91 -7.18 3.05
CA PHE A 381 0.39 -7.24 4.40
C PHE A 381 0.18 -5.83 4.95
N ALA A 382 -0.81 -5.65 5.82
CA ALA A 382 -1.02 -4.40 6.53
C ALA A 382 -1.31 -4.63 8.02
N LEU A 383 -1.06 -3.59 8.81
CA LEU A 383 -1.49 -3.50 10.19
C LEU A 383 -2.59 -2.43 10.26
N ALA A 384 -3.85 -2.88 10.10
CA ALA A 384 -4.96 -1.98 9.86
C ALA A 384 -5.45 -1.26 11.11
N GLU A 385 -5.23 -1.88 12.28
CA GLU A 385 -5.36 -1.24 13.59
C GLU A 385 -4.27 -1.76 14.51
N PHE A 386 -3.59 -0.86 15.20
CA PHE A 386 -2.72 -1.22 16.32
C PHE A 386 -2.69 -0.10 17.36
N GLY A 387 -2.44 -0.46 18.61
CA GLY A 387 -2.39 0.56 19.66
C GLY A 387 -2.01 0.01 21.02
N VAL A 388 -1.48 0.88 21.88
CA VAL A 388 -1.37 0.62 23.32
C VAL A 388 -2.76 0.66 23.96
N ILE A 389 -2.95 -0.01 25.07
CA ILE A 389 -4.18 0.01 25.86
C ILE A 389 -3.83 0.45 27.27
N SER A 390 -4.18 1.68 27.63
CA SER A 390 -3.83 2.26 28.94
C SER A 390 -4.84 1.97 30.04
N GLN A 391 -6.09 1.68 29.65
CA GLN A 391 -7.12 1.28 30.60
C GLN A 391 -7.78 0.01 30.09
N ASN A 392 -7.90 -0.97 30.97
CA ASN A 392 -8.66 -2.17 30.69
C ASN A 392 -9.45 -2.56 31.93
N THR A 393 -10.75 -2.81 31.77
CA THR A 393 -11.62 -3.32 32.80
C THR A 393 -11.33 -4.78 33.14
N SER A 394 -10.67 -5.52 32.24
CA SER A 394 -10.16 -6.88 32.48
C SER A 394 -8.74 -6.81 33.04
N ALA A 395 -8.62 -6.53 34.31
CA ALA A 395 -7.35 -6.32 35.01
C ALA A 395 -6.23 -7.28 34.55
N ASN A 396 -5.08 -6.72 34.24
CA ASN A 396 -3.78 -7.35 33.98
C ASN A 396 -3.52 -7.89 32.55
N HIS A 397 -4.31 -7.56 31.53
CA HIS A 397 -4.04 -8.01 30.16
C HIS A 397 -3.57 -6.92 29.21
N SER A 398 -3.50 -5.66 29.65
CA SER A 398 -3.00 -4.52 28.86
C SER A 398 -1.61 -4.08 29.31
N GLY A 399 -0.81 -3.56 28.36
CA GLY A 399 0.53 -3.05 28.63
C GLY A 399 0.55 -1.68 29.29
N GLY A 400 -0.57 -0.93 29.25
CA GLY A 400 -0.63 0.43 29.74
C GLY A 400 0.17 1.40 28.86
N ASP A 401 0.78 2.42 29.45
CA ASP A 401 1.73 3.29 28.77
C ASP A 401 3.04 2.51 28.52
N ASN A 402 3.05 1.74 27.42
CA ASN A 402 4.10 0.78 27.09
C ASN A 402 4.93 1.21 25.87
N PRO A 403 6.03 1.95 26.04
CA PRO A 403 6.90 2.35 24.94
C PRO A 403 7.56 1.16 24.21
N LYS A 404 7.73 -0.01 24.86
CA LYS A 404 8.31 -1.19 24.22
C LYS A 404 7.42 -1.73 23.09
N PHE A 405 6.11 -1.58 23.20
CA PHE A 405 5.18 -1.97 22.16
C PHE A 405 5.60 -1.39 20.80
N PHE A 406 5.82 -0.09 20.73
CA PHE A 406 6.26 0.57 19.49
C PHE A 406 7.62 0.07 19.00
N THR A 407 8.53 -0.25 19.91
CA THR A 407 9.82 -0.84 19.52
C THR A 407 9.61 -2.17 18.81
N TYR A 408 8.87 -3.09 19.41
CA TYR A 408 8.62 -4.42 18.84
C TYR A 408 7.85 -4.35 17.51
N VAL A 409 6.85 -3.48 17.44
CA VAL A 409 6.04 -3.30 16.21
C VAL A 409 6.91 -2.81 15.06
N TYR A 410 7.62 -1.70 15.24
CA TYR A 410 8.39 -1.09 14.16
C TYR A 410 9.66 -1.87 13.81
N ASP A 411 10.30 -2.55 14.77
CA ASP A 411 11.41 -3.47 14.49
C ASP A 411 10.94 -4.64 13.61
N TRP A 412 9.75 -5.20 13.91
CA TRP A 412 9.17 -6.27 13.10
C TRP A 412 8.81 -5.79 11.69
N LEU A 413 8.11 -4.65 11.56
CA LEU A 413 7.73 -4.06 10.28
C LEU A 413 8.97 -3.77 9.42
N SER A 414 9.96 -3.07 9.96
CA SER A 414 11.20 -2.74 9.28
C SER A 414 11.96 -3.98 8.82
N ALA A 415 12.01 -5.03 9.64
CA ALA A 415 12.66 -6.29 9.27
C ALA A 415 11.93 -7.00 8.12
N LYS A 416 10.59 -6.96 8.08
CA LYS A 416 9.80 -7.57 7.00
C LYS A 416 9.94 -6.79 5.70
N GLU A 417 9.87 -5.47 5.77
CA GLU A 417 10.03 -4.60 4.62
C GLU A 417 11.44 -4.68 4.03
N ALA A 418 12.48 -4.65 4.87
CA ALA A 418 13.86 -4.82 4.42
C ALA A 418 14.12 -6.19 3.76
N ALA A 419 13.47 -7.25 4.26
CA ALA A 419 13.59 -8.58 3.66
C ALA A 419 12.79 -8.72 2.36
N ASN A 420 11.70 -7.99 2.20
CA ASN A 420 10.81 -8.03 1.04
C ASN A 420 10.21 -6.63 0.81
N PRO A 421 10.90 -5.74 0.11
CA PRO A 421 10.42 -4.39 -0.17
C PRO A 421 9.02 -4.38 -0.80
N GLY A 422 8.14 -3.48 -0.32
CA GLY A 422 6.74 -3.41 -0.72
C GLY A 422 5.88 -4.54 -0.16
N SER A 423 6.34 -5.24 0.87
CA SER A 423 5.54 -6.28 1.52
C SER A 423 4.61 -5.76 2.60
N ILE A 424 4.85 -4.55 3.10
CA ILE A 424 3.97 -3.83 4.03
C ILE A 424 3.25 -2.74 3.24
N GLU A 425 1.92 -2.80 3.15
CA GLU A 425 1.12 -1.83 2.42
C GLU A 425 0.86 -0.58 3.24
N PHE A 426 0.21 -0.76 4.40
CA PHE A 426 -0.06 0.35 5.31
C PHE A 426 -0.04 -0.08 6.77
N VAL A 427 0.15 0.93 7.65
CA VAL A 427 0.19 0.78 9.10
C VAL A 427 -0.64 1.90 9.73
N SER A 428 -1.68 1.54 10.49
CA SER A 428 -2.67 2.50 10.97
C SER A 428 -2.81 2.46 12.50
N TYR A 429 -2.31 3.50 13.17
CA TYR A 429 -2.43 3.63 14.61
C TYR A 429 -3.85 4.00 15.03
N PHE A 430 -4.40 3.31 16.02
CA PHE A 430 -5.73 3.59 16.56
C PHE A 430 -5.62 4.62 17.70
N ASN A 431 -5.71 5.92 17.37
CA ASN A 431 -5.59 7.03 18.33
C ASN A 431 -6.97 7.43 18.86
N ASP A 432 -7.48 6.68 19.86
CA ASP A 432 -8.82 6.90 20.42
C ASP A 432 -8.80 7.12 21.92
N SER A 433 -9.53 8.15 22.37
CA SER A 433 -9.75 8.50 23.78
C SER A 433 -11.16 8.17 24.29
N GLU A 434 -12.08 7.82 23.40
CA GLU A 434 -13.50 7.71 23.71
C GLU A 434 -13.95 6.27 24.01
N VAL A 435 -13.27 5.27 23.46
CA VAL A 435 -13.63 3.89 23.71
C VAL A 435 -13.35 3.53 25.17
N ASP A 436 -14.41 3.25 25.90
CA ASP A 436 -14.33 2.87 27.31
C ASP A 436 -13.42 1.65 27.52
N GLY A 437 -12.40 1.86 28.35
CA GLY A 437 -11.45 0.81 28.76
C GLY A 437 -10.26 0.61 27.82
N TRP A 438 -10.18 1.27 26.66
CA TRP A 438 -9.05 1.13 25.74
C TRP A 438 -8.05 2.29 25.84
N LYS A 439 -8.48 3.50 25.57
CA LYS A 439 -7.67 4.74 25.62
C LYS A 439 -6.28 4.57 25.04
N SER A 440 -6.26 4.29 23.74
CA SER A 440 -5.03 4.15 22.97
C SER A 440 -4.39 5.47 22.58
N ASN A 441 -5.09 6.60 22.76
CA ASN A 441 -4.65 7.89 22.28
C ASN A 441 -3.26 8.32 22.79
N LEU A 442 -2.44 8.80 21.86
CA LEU A 442 -1.15 9.42 22.11
C LEU A 442 -1.26 10.96 22.14
N TYR A 443 -2.29 11.50 21.55
CA TYR A 443 -2.61 12.92 21.42
C TYR A 443 -4.15 13.09 21.38
N PRO A 444 -4.74 14.23 21.87
CA PRO A 444 -4.08 15.41 22.44
C PRO A 444 -3.71 15.26 23.92
N THR A 445 -4.66 14.89 24.78
CA THR A 445 -4.41 14.61 26.20
C THR A 445 -4.36 13.11 26.39
N THR A 446 -3.19 12.60 26.73
CA THR A 446 -2.94 11.16 26.69
C THR A 446 -2.63 10.57 28.05
N PRO A 447 -3.16 9.38 28.38
CA PRO A 447 -2.64 8.53 29.43
C PRO A 447 -1.34 7.80 29.05
N ASN A 448 -0.85 7.96 27.79
CA ASN A 448 0.27 7.21 27.20
C ASN A 448 1.46 8.11 26.83
N PRO A 449 1.99 8.98 27.74
CA PRO A 449 3.02 9.96 27.38
C PRO A 449 4.36 9.33 26.97
N ASN A 450 4.79 8.23 27.61
CA ASN A 450 6.05 7.55 27.26
C ASN A 450 5.93 6.81 25.92
N SER A 451 4.80 6.20 25.67
CA SER A 451 4.44 5.59 24.39
C SER A 451 4.48 6.62 23.26
N GLY A 452 3.89 7.80 23.46
CA GLY A 452 3.93 8.88 22.47
C GLY A 452 5.33 9.38 22.14
N VAL A 453 6.22 9.47 23.14
CA VAL A 453 7.64 9.80 22.89
C VAL A 453 8.31 8.70 22.06
N ARG A 454 8.09 7.44 22.43
CA ARG A 454 8.71 6.31 21.70
C ARG A 454 8.14 6.16 20.29
N TYR A 455 6.85 6.36 20.09
CA TYR A 455 6.23 6.38 18.76
C TYR A 455 6.98 7.30 17.79
N LYS A 456 7.20 8.56 18.17
CA LYS A 456 7.96 9.50 17.32
C LYS A 456 9.38 9.02 17.03
N GLN A 457 10.08 8.46 18.02
CA GLN A 457 11.44 7.94 17.84
C GLN A 457 11.52 6.76 16.86
N VAL A 458 10.55 5.85 16.89
CA VAL A 458 10.55 4.71 15.96
C VAL A 458 10.19 5.13 14.54
N LEU A 459 9.32 6.14 14.37
CA LEU A 459 9.05 6.74 13.06
C LEU A 459 10.32 7.37 12.47
N ASP A 460 11.10 8.13 13.28
CA ASP A 460 12.34 8.74 12.83
C ASP A 460 13.40 7.69 12.46
N ALA A 461 13.41 6.55 13.13
CA ALA A 461 14.33 5.45 12.82
C ALA A 461 13.92 4.67 11.56
N ALA A 462 12.63 4.47 11.35
CA ALA A 462 12.11 3.71 10.19
C ALA A 462 12.13 4.51 8.87
N ALA A 463 12.27 5.85 8.94
CA ALA A 463 12.39 6.74 7.79
C ALA A 463 13.85 6.93 7.31
N GLN A 464 14.82 6.23 7.89
CA GLN A 464 16.26 6.28 7.54
C GLN A 464 16.67 5.06 6.74
#